data_0417ddd5e82111075a775d7fba78537c
#
_entry.id   0417ddd5e82111075a775d7fba78537c
#
_cell.length_a   1.000
_cell.length_b   1.000
_cell.length_c   1.000
_cell.angle_alpha   90.00
_cell.angle_beta   90.00
_cell.angle_gamma   90.00
#
_symmetry.space_group_name_H-M   'P 1'
#
loop_
_entity.id
_entity.type
_entity.pdbx_description
1 polymer ?
#
loop_
_entity_poly.entity_id
_entity_poly.type
_entity_poly.pdbx_seq_one_letter_code
_entity_poly.pdbx_strand_id
1 'polypeptide(L)'
;KKLGVGSKRYKLRENLTSINNDKKICSKYHLKSCNGACLMKENKTEYNQRINILIDDLKFKHDTFLMIDKGRNLNEKSFVYVKNHEIKGYGYYELNHQIKSVRNIKQRLVEIDHNSDAYSILHSYIKTNKHKHIIEL
;
A
#
# COMPACT_ATOMS: atom_id res chain seq x y z
N LYS A 1 1.79 -5.89 17.78
CA LYS A 1 1.88 -7.37 17.74
C LYS A 1 2.58 -7.76 16.45
N LYS A 2 3.75 -8.40 16.55
CA LYS A 2 4.41 -9.00 15.38
C LYS A 2 3.54 -10.14 14.88
N LEU A 3 3.08 -10.08 13.63
CA LEU A 3 2.18 -11.07 13.05
C LEU A 3 2.85 -12.43 12.77
N GLY A 4 4.10 -12.65 13.20
CA GLY A 4 4.81 -13.90 12.99
C GLY A 4 4.98 -14.30 11.51
N VAL A 5 4.84 -13.33 10.61
CA VAL A 5 5.05 -13.54 9.19
C VAL A 5 6.55 -13.49 8.95
N GLY A 6 7.09 -14.55 8.40
CA GLY A 6 8.52 -14.72 8.17
C GLY A 6 9.08 -13.70 7.21
N SER A 7 10.16 -14.03 6.68
CA SER A 7 11.06 -13.25 5.85
C SER A 7 10.37 -12.32 4.82
N LYS A 8 10.97 -11.16 4.59
CA LYS A 8 10.69 -10.22 3.46
C LYS A 8 10.73 -10.85 2.05
N ARG A 9 11.14 -12.13 1.95
CA ARG A 9 11.19 -12.88 0.69
C ARG A 9 9.82 -13.30 0.19
N TYR A 10 8.80 -13.33 1.04
CA TYR A 10 7.43 -13.59 0.60
C TYR A 10 6.80 -12.28 0.18
N LYS A 11 6.40 -12.21 -1.07
CA LYS A 11 5.57 -11.11 -1.55
C LYS A 11 4.29 -11.10 -0.74
N LEU A 12 4.01 -10.03 -0.03
CA LEU A 12 2.85 -9.89 0.84
C LEU A 12 1.50 -10.08 0.13
N ARG A 13 1.50 -10.12 -1.19
CA ARG A 13 0.31 -10.30 -2.02
C ARG A 13 0.05 -11.74 -2.43
N GLU A 14 0.96 -12.63 -2.14
CA GLU A 14 0.85 -14.03 -2.54
C GLU A 14 0.58 -14.91 -1.33
N ASN A 15 -0.48 -15.67 -1.41
CA ASN A 15 -0.75 -16.72 -0.45
C ASN A 15 0.28 -17.84 -0.64
N LEU A 16 0.59 -18.53 0.45
CA LEU A 16 1.48 -19.68 0.40
C LEU A 16 0.82 -20.80 -0.41
N THR A 17 1.27 -21.00 -1.65
CA THR A 17 0.72 -22.02 -2.57
C THR A 17 1.49 -23.33 -2.51
N SER A 18 2.80 -23.26 -2.22
CA SER A 18 3.67 -24.42 -2.09
C SER A 18 4.56 -24.27 -0.86
N ILE A 19 4.91 -25.38 -0.29
CA ILE A 19 5.82 -25.44 0.84
C ILE A 19 7.20 -25.77 0.28
N ASN A 20 8.18 -24.95 0.66
CA ASN A 20 9.56 -25.17 0.26
C ASN A 20 10.09 -26.44 0.93
N ASN A 21 10.54 -27.41 0.12
CA ASN A 21 11.09 -28.67 0.62
C ASN A 21 12.58 -28.56 1.06
N ASP A 22 13.17 -27.38 0.98
CA ASP A 22 14.52 -27.14 1.45
C ASP A 22 14.61 -27.30 2.96
N LYS A 23 15.27 -28.35 3.39
CA LYS A 23 15.41 -28.75 4.81
C LYS A 23 16.24 -27.80 5.67
N LYS A 24 16.71 -26.67 5.15
CA LYS A 24 17.46 -25.67 5.93
C LYS A 24 16.52 -24.86 6.80
N ILE A 25 16.66 -25.04 8.11
CA ILE A 25 15.93 -24.24 9.09
C ILE A 25 16.37 -22.79 9.00
N CYS A 26 15.43 -21.91 8.70
CA CYS A 26 15.65 -20.50 8.56
C CYS A 26 15.97 -19.86 9.94
N SER A 27 16.94 -18.93 9.97
CA SER A 27 17.31 -18.19 11.19
C SER A 27 16.13 -17.46 11.84
N LYS A 28 15.16 -17.02 11.06
CA LYS A 28 13.93 -16.37 11.55
C LYS A 28 13.07 -17.31 12.39
N TYR A 29 13.04 -18.59 12.06
CA TYR A 29 12.35 -19.61 12.85
C TYR A 29 13.08 -19.84 14.18
N HIS A 30 14.41 -19.97 14.17
CA HIS A 30 15.21 -20.11 15.39
C HIS A 30 15.04 -18.93 16.34
N LEU A 31 14.96 -17.71 15.80
CA LEU A 31 14.72 -16.49 16.58
C LEU A 31 13.26 -16.32 17.01
N LYS A 32 12.40 -17.31 16.77
CA LYS A 32 10.96 -17.27 17.07
C LYS A 32 10.23 -16.05 16.47
N SER A 33 10.77 -15.47 15.41
CA SER A 33 10.16 -14.38 14.67
C SER A 33 9.31 -14.84 13.48
N CYS A 34 9.26 -16.15 13.26
CA CYS A 34 8.48 -16.82 12.22
C CYS A 34 7.90 -18.13 12.77
N ASN A 35 6.66 -18.46 12.41
CA ASN A 35 6.01 -19.69 12.88
C ASN A 35 6.39 -20.92 12.04
N GLY A 36 7.21 -20.76 11.01
CA GLY A 36 7.77 -21.85 10.25
C GLY A 36 6.80 -22.51 9.24
N ALA A 37 5.96 -21.73 8.58
CA ALA A 37 5.04 -22.25 7.56
C ALA A 37 5.77 -22.99 6.42
N CYS A 38 6.91 -22.47 5.99
CA CYS A 38 7.75 -23.11 4.96
C CYS A 38 8.45 -24.41 5.45
N LEU A 39 8.47 -24.65 6.74
CA LEU A 39 9.00 -25.87 7.39
C LEU A 39 7.87 -26.83 7.79
N MET A 40 6.66 -26.58 7.36
CA MET A 40 5.45 -27.34 7.74
C MET A 40 5.16 -27.33 9.28
N LYS A 41 5.73 -26.39 10.02
CA LYS A 41 5.48 -26.22 11.46
C LYS A 41 4.20 -25.43 11.74
N GLU A 42 3.73 -24.69 10.76
CA GLU A 42 2.48 -23.98 10.77
C GLU A 42 1.59 -24.43 9.63
N ASN A 43 0.29 -24.54 9.87
CA ASN A 43 -0.68 -24.90 8.84
C ASN A 43 -0.73 -23.83 7.75
N LYS A 44 -0.74 -24.27 6.49
CA LYS A 44 -0.85 -23.39 5.31
C LYS A 44 -2.07 -22.46 5.38
N THR A 45 -3.20 -22.96 5.84
CA THR A 45 -4.44 -22.20 5.96
C THR A 45 -4.29 -21.07 6.98
N GLU A 46 -3.74 -21.34 8.15
CA GLU A 46 -3.51 -20.36 9.20
C GLU A 46 -2.52 -19.28 8.75
N TYR A 47 -1.44 -19.67 8.08
CA TYR A 47 -0.49 -18.73 7.52
C TYR A 47 -1.15 -17.81 6.49
N ASN A 48 -1.91 -18.37 5.54
CA ASN A 48 -2.60 -17.60 4.52
C ASN A 48 -3.66 -16.67 5.11
N GLN A 49 -4.37 -17.08 6.16
CA GLN A 49 -5.31 -16.19 6.87
C GLN A 49 -4.60 -14.96 7.45
N ARG A 50 -3.44 -15.15 8.09
CA ARG A 50 -2.66 -14.02 8.62
C ARG A 50 -2.12 -13.11 7.52
N ILE A 51 -1.71 -13.68 6.40
CA ILE A 51 -1.29 -12.90 5.23
C ILE A 51 -2.46 -12.07 4.68
N ASN A 52 -3.64 -12.65 4.57
CA ASN A 52 -4.82 -11.94 4.09
C ASN A 52 -5.22 -10.78 5.02
N ILE A 53 -5.18 -10.99 6.33
CA ILE A 53 -5.43 -9.92 7.31
C ILE A 53 -4.40 -8.80 7.14
N LEU A 54 -3.12 -9.13 6.98
CA LEU A 54 -2.06 -8.16 6.77
C LEU A 54 -2.25 -7.38 5.45
N ILE A 55 -2.62 -8.07 4.38
CA ILE A 55 -2.92 -7.44 3.09
C ILE A 55 -4.08 -6.46 3.22
N ASP A 56 -5.15 -6.84 3.93
CA ASP A 56 -6.30 -5.98 4.15
C ASP A 56 -5.95 -4.75 4.99
N ASP A 57 -5.12 -4.91 6.01
CA ASP A 57 -4.60 -3.79 6.82
C ASP A 57 -3.70 -2.82 6.03
N LEU A 58 -3.09 -3.30 4.96
CA LEU A 58 -2.24 -2.50 4.09
C LEU A 58 -3.03 -1.81 2.96
N LYS A 59 -4.25 -2.20 2.69
CA LYS A 59 -5.09 -1.53 1.69
C LYS A 59 -5.46 -0.13 2.14
N PHE A 60 -5.66 0.74 1.16
CA PHE A 60 -6.28 2.04 1.44
C PHE A 60 -7.73 1.84 1.89
N LYS A 61 -8.21 2.72 2.75
CA LYS A 61 -9.60 2.71 3.23
C LYS A 61 -10.63 2.82 2.09
N HIS A 62 -10.28 3.57 1.05
CA HIS A 62 -11.12 3.77 -0.14
C HIS A 62 -10.46 3.14 -1.36
N ASP A 63 -11.26 2.56 -2.25
CA ASP A 63 -10.76 1.91 -3.46
C ASP A 63 -10.22 2.92 -4.47
N THR A 64 -10.98 3.98 -4.67
CA THR A 64 -10.71 5.01 -5.67
C THR A 64 -10.89 6.38 -5.04
N PHE A 65 -9.84 7.17 -5.04
CA PHE A 65 -9.86 8.50 -4.43
C PHE A 65 -8.79 9.42 -5.00
N LEU A 66 -8.99 10.71 -4.76
CA LEU A 66 -7.96 11.73 -4.91
C LEU A 66 -7.52 12.17 -3.50
N MET A 67 -6.24 12.09 -3.24
CA MET A 67 -5.64 12.73 -2.06
C MET A 67 -5.09 14.08 -2.49
N ILE A 68 -5.54 15.13 -1.84
CA ILE A 68 -5.14 16.51 -2.12
C ILE A 68 -4.37 17.06 -0.93
N ASP A 69 -3.26 17.70 -1.19
CA ASP A 69 -2.45 18.37 -0.19
C ASP A 69 -1.81 19.65 -0.74
N LYS A 70 -0.95 20.25 0.05
CA LYS A 70 -0.19 21.46 -0.34
C LYS A 70 0.64 21.18 -1.58
N GLY A 71 0.70 22.16 -2.46
CA GLY A 71 1.60 22.17 -3.60
C GLY A 71 2.97 22.71 -3.27
N ARG A 72 3.71 23.07 -4.31
CA ARG A 72 5.07 23.64 -4.21
C ARG A 72 5.08 25.08 -3.74
N ASN A 73 3.94 25.77 -3.89
CA ASN A 73 3.73 27.14 -3.43
C ASN A 73 2.30 27.34 -2.89
N LEU A 74 2.02 28.52 -2.35
CA LEU A 74 0.73 28.82 -1.68
C LEU A 74 -0.49 28.77 -2.59
N ASN A 75 -0.32 28.99 -3.88
CA ASN A 75 -1.41 29.04 -4.85
C ASN A 75 -1.61 27.70 -5.57
N GLU A 76 -0.82 26.69 -5.21
CA GLU A 76 -0.83 25.38 -5.86
C GLU A 76 -1.23 24.29 -4.86
N LYS A 77 -1.93 23.31 -5.36
CA LYS A 77 -2.20 22.04 -4.66
C LYS A 77 -1.56 20.88 -5.41
N SER A 78 -1.10 19.93 -4.65
CA SER A 78 -0.72 18.60 -5.16
C SER A 78 -1.87 17.62 -5.04
N PHE A 79 -1.89 16.64 -5.92
CA PHE A 79 -2.83 15.52 -5.79
C PHE A 79 -2.16 14.20 -6.18
N VAL A 80 -2.66 13.13 -5.58
CA VAL A 80 -2.35 11.75 -5.96
C VAL A 80 -3.66 11.05 -6.30
N TYR A 81 -3.70 10.39 -7.45
CA TYR A 81 -4.85 9.63 -7.88
C TYR A 81 -4.63 8.13 -7.64
N VAL A 82 -5.53 7.55 -6.90
CA VAL A 82 -5.59 6.12 -6.63
C VAL A 82 -6.86 5.56 -7.23
N LYS A 83 -6.74 4.43 -7.94
CA LYS A 83 -7.87 3.70 -8.52
C LYS A 83 -7.69 2.21 -8.28
N ASN A 84 -8.72 1.57 -7.73
CA ASN A 84 -8.70 0.14 -7.37
C ASN A 84 -7.50 -0.21 -6.46
N HIS A 85 -7.24 0.61 -5.44
CA HIS A 85 -6.09 0.53 -4.53
C HIS A 85 -4.71 0.68 -5.20
N GLU A 86 -4.64 1.07 -6.46
CA GLU A 86 -3.39 1.30 -7.18
C GLU A 86 -3.16 2.79 -7.43
N ILE A 87 -1.94 3.24 -7.19
CA ILE A 87 -1.54 4.61 -7.54
C ILE A 87 -1.47 4.70 -9.06
N LYS A 88 -2.23 5.60 -9.65
CA LYS A 88 -2.24 5.84 -11.11
C LYS A 88 -1.37 7.01 -11.51
N GLY A 89 -1.14 7.93 -10.61
CA GLY A 89 -0.30 9.08 -10.88
C GLY A 89 -0.48 10.19 -9.86
N TYR A 90 0.19 11.28 -10.13
CA TYR A 90 0.16 12.48 -9.32
C TYR A 90 0.14 13.72 -10.20
N GLY A 91 -0.07 14.86 -9.61
CA GLY A 91 0.00 16.13 -10.34
C GLY A 91 -0.14 17.32 -9.42
N TYR A 92 -0.15 18.48 -10.06
CA TYR A 92 -0.31 19.78 -9.40
C TYR A 92 -1.37 20.59 -10.13
N TYR A 93 -2.11 21.38 -9.41
CA TYR A 93 -3.05 22.35 -9.97
C TYR A 93 -3.06 23.65 -9.19
N GLU A 94 -3.28 24.73 -9.88
CA GLU A 94 -3.38 26.03 -9.26
C GLU A 94 -4.80 26.29 -8.74
N LEU A 95 -4.89 27.02 -7.63
CA LEU A 95 -6.14 27.45 -7.01
C LEU A 95 -6.76 28.62 -7.77
N ASN A 96 -6.93 28.50 -9.07
CA ASN A 96 -7.63 29.48 -9.87
C ASN A 96 -9.11 29.09 -10.05
N HIS A 97 -9.94 30.06 -10.43
CA HIS A 97 -11.39 29.89 -10.54
C HIS A 97 -11.86 28.84 -11.59
N GLN A 98 -10.94 28.30 -12.37
CA GLN A 98 -11.23 27.36 -13.45
C GLN A 98 -11.26 25.91 -13.01
N ILE A 99 -10.71 25.56 -11.85
CA ILE A 99 -10.62 24.18 -11.39
C ILE A 99 -11.70 23.93 -10.34
N LYS A 100 -12.91 23.67 -10.80
CA LYS A 100 -14.06 23.37 -9.93
C LYS A 100 -14.44 21.87 -9.93
N SER A 101 -13.80 21.04 -10.74
CA SER A 101 -14.19 19.63 -10.84
C SER A 101 -12.99 18.67 -10.79
N VAL A 102 -13.24 17.50 -10.24
CA VAL A 102 -12.31 16.36 -10.22
C VAL A 102 -11.81 16.00 -11.63
N ARG A 103 -12.68 16.16 -12.64
CA ARG A 103 -12.33 15.91 -14.04
C ARG A 103 -11.18 16.80 -14.51
N ASN A 104 -11.23 18.08 -14.19
CA ASN A 104 -10.20 19.04 -14.56
C ASN A 104 -8.87 18.78 -13.84
N ILE A 105 -8.94 18.32 -12.58
CA ILE A 105 -7.76 17.90 -11.82
C ILE A 105 -7.10 16.69 -12.50
N LYS A 106 -7.88 15.69 -12.89
CA LYS A 106 -7.36 14.49 -13.56
C LYS A 106 -6.69 14.74 -14.90
N GLN A 107 -7.04 15.78 -15.62
CA GLN A 107 -6.38 16.16 -16.88
C GLN A 107 -4.92 16.58 -16.70
N ARG A 108 -4.51 16.89 -15.48
CA ARG A 108 -3.13 17.26 -15.11
C ARG A 108 -2.34 16.09 -14.50
N LEU A 109 -2.85 14.88 -14.64
CA LEU A 109 -2.24 13.69 -14.10
C LEU A 109 -0.96 13.34 -14.86
N VAL A 110 0.13 13.19 -14.11
CA VAL A 110 1.35 12.54 -14.56
C VAL A 110 1.23 11.07 -14.16
N GLU A 111 1.05 10.21 -15.14
CA GLU A 111 0.91 8.78 -14.88
C GLU A 111 2.23 8.18 -14.40
N ILE A 112 2.15 7.29 -13.45
CA ILE A 112 3.28 6.51 -12.96
C ILE A 112 2.89 5.04 -12.88
N ASP A 113 3.89 4.19 -13.07
CA ASP A 113 3.73 2.77 -12.82
C ASP A 113 3.58 2.51 -11.33
N HIS A 114 2.61 1.67 -10.99
CA HIS A 114 2.41 1.28 -9.60
C HIS A 114 3.62 0.48 -9.11
N ASN A 115 4.21 0.91 -8.01
CA ASN A 115 5.30 0.21 -7.34
C ASN A 115 5.08 0.18 -5.81
N SER A 116 5.74 -0.79 -5.16
CA SER A 116 5.60 -1.01 -3.72
C SER A 116 6.12 0.15 -2.88
N ASP A 117 7.13 0.86 -3.37
CA ASP A 117 7.73 1.98 -2.63
C ASP A 117 6.80 3.19 -2.63
N ALA A 118 6.25 3.55 -3.78
CA ALA A 118 5.24 4.61 -3.89
C ALA A 118 4.02 4.29 -3.02
N TYR A 119 3.58 3.04 -3.02
CA TYR A 119 2.48 2.59 -2.19
C TYR A 119 2.79 2.74 -0.70
N SER A 120 3.95 2.29 -0.24
CA SER A 120 4.37 2.37 1.15
C SER A 120 4.50 3.81 1.64
N ILE A 121 5.05 4.68 0.80
CA ILE A 121 5.20 6.11 1.09
C ILE A 121 3.82 6.75 1.25
N LEU A 122 2.93 6.54 0.28
CA LEU A 122 1.59 7.11 0.31
C LEU A 122 0.78 6.59 1.51
N HIS A 123 0.85 5.30 1.77
CA HIS A 123 0.14 4.67 2.90
C HIS A 123 0.60 5.23 4.25
N SER A 124 1.91 5.38 4.45
CA SER A 124 2.47 6.00 5.64
C SER A 124 2.05 7.46 5.76
N TYR A 125 2.09 8.20 4.67
CA TYR A 125 1.69 9.60 4.63
C TYR A 125 0.22 9.80 5.00
N ILE A 126 -0.66 8.95 4.46
CA ILE A 126 -2.09 8.97 4.79
C ILE A 126 -2.34 8.70 6.27
N LYS A 127 -1.57 7.81 6.89
CA LYS A 127 -1.71 7.50 8.31
C LYS A 127 -1.24 8.62 9.23
N THR A 128 -0.18 9.30 8.86
CA THR A 128 0.50 10.28 9.74
C THR A 128 0.04 11.71 9.54
N ASN A 129 -0.41 12.07 8.34
CA ASN A 129 -0.75 13.45 8.01
C ASN A 129 -2.22 13.77 8.25
N LYS A 130 -2.48 14.73 9.16
CA LYS A 130 -3.82 15.17 9.53
C LYS A 130 -4.41 16.23 8.59
N HIS A 131 -3.59 16.88 7.79
CA HIS A 131 -4.00 18.00 6.92
C HIS A 131 -4.39 17.62 5.50
N LYS A 132 -4.33 16.35 5.18
CA LYS A 132 -4.75 15.83 3.88
C LYS A 132 -6.24 15.96 3.67
N HIS A 133 -6.64 16.20 2.44
CA HIS A 133 -8.03 16.12 2.00
C HIS A 133 -8.20 14.94 1.04
N ILE A 134 -9.10 14.02 1.36
CA ILE A 134 -9.40 12.85 0.52
C ILE A 134 -10.78 13.04 -0.07
N ILE A 135 -10.86 12.95 -1.38
CA ILE A 135 -12.12 12.96 -2.14
C ILE A 135 -12.33 11.55 -2.67
N GLU A 136 -13.32 10.86 -2.13
CA GLU A 136 -13.75 9.56 -2.62
C GLU A 136 -14.46 9.71 -3.96
N LEU A 137 -14.20 8.82 -4.89
CA LEU A 137 -14.72 8.88 -6.26
C LEU A 137 -15.63 7.70 -6.58
#